data_4f0f8a343502dcd14253b361fac80a01
#
_entry.id   4f0f8a343502dcd14253b361fac80a01
#
_cell.length_a   1.000
_cell.length_b   1.000
_cell.length_c   1.000
_cell.angle_alpha   90.00
_cell.angle_beta   90.00
_cell.angle_gamma   90.00
#
_symmetry.space_group_name_H-M   'P 1'
#
loop_
_entity.id
_entity.type
_entity.pdbx_description
1 polymer ?
#
loop_
_entity_poly.entity_id
_entity_poly.type
_entity_poly.pdbx_seq_one_letter_code
_entity_poly.pdbx_strand_id
1 'polypeptide(L)'
;SYFLFQVQAAGFDINAGREVLILQRRRIREVMETGFQTITPDADLTAVEKALRDHPEADLYVVDADQKLQGVITLAGVWDTLKAGVNQTAADLATQPEHILTEDTDLNQGFEIIEEFVGVSIPVVENTKTQRLTGIIHEANIIQAYNEAVKTARGEEQGLDNFSQKTPQRG
;
A
#
# COMPACT_ATOMS: atom_id res chain seq x y z
N SER A 1 -8.52 9.82 -1.50
CA SER A 1 -7.88 9.41 -2.74
C SER A 1 -8.75 9.71 -3.95
N TYR A 2 -8.17 10.25 -5.00
CA TYR A 2 -8.87 10.58 -6.25
C TYR A 2 -9.45 9.32 -6.93
N PHE A 3 -8.70 8.23 -6.94
CA PHE A 3 -9.18 6.96 -7.50
C PHE A 3 -10.38 6.41 -6.75
N LEU A 4 -10.36 6.51 -5.44
CA LEU A 4 -11.47 6.06 -4.61
C LEU A 4 -12.74 6.87 -4.87
N PHE A 5 -12.59 8.17 -5.00
CA PHE A 5 -13.70 9.06 -5.38
C PHE A 5 -14.29 8.66 -6.74
N GLN A 6 -13.45 8.35 -7.73
CA GLN A 6 -13.91 7.87 -9.04
C GLN A 6 -14.65 6.53 -8.95
N VAL A 7 -14.16 5.61 -8.15
CA VAL A 7 -14.80 4.30 -7.91
C VAL A 7 -16.19 4.50 -7.31
N GLN A 8 -16.32 5.33 -6.30
CA GLN A 8 -17.61 5.65 -5.67
C GLN A 8 -18.55 6.39 -6.62
N ALA A 9 -18.05 7.36 -7.39
CA ALA A 9 -18.83 8.11 -8.35
C ALA A 9 -19.34 7.23 -9.51
N ALA A 10 -18.65 6.13 -9.83
CA ALA A 10 -19.09 5.15 -10.83
C ALA A 10 -20.23 4.23 -10.35
N GLY A 11 -20.71 4.41 -9.12
CA GLY A 11 -21.83 3.65 -8.58
C GLY A 11 -21.47 2.30 -7.97
N PHE A 12 -20.21 2.09 -7.67
CA PHE A 12 -19.79 0.90 -6.89
C PHE A 12 -20.10 1.12 -5.42
N ASP A 13 -20.88 0.21 -4.84
CA ASP A 13 -21.17 0.22 -3.41
C ASP A 13 -20.15 -0.68 -2.70
N ILE A 14 -19.18 -0.07 -2.03
CA ILE A 14 -18.13 -0.77 -1.27
C ILE A 14 -18.66 -1.53 -0.05
N ASN A 15 -19.88 -1.25 0.37
CA ASN A 15 -20.55 -1.94 1.46
C ASN A 15 -21.48 -3.08 1.00
N ALA A 16 -21.56 -3.36 -0.28
CA ALA A 16 -22.58 -4.23 -0.86
C ALA A 16 -22.27 -5.73 -0.82
N GLY A 17 -21.26 -6.17 -0.10
CA GLY A 17 -21.24 -7.55 0.38
C GLY A 17 -20.15 -8.45 -0.17
N ARG A 18 -20.25 -9.05 -1.36
CA ARG A 18 -19.33 -10.11 -1.80
C ARG A 18 -17.90 -9.66 -2.02
N GLU A 19 -17.71 -8.49 -2.62
CA GLU A 19 -16.38 -7.91 -2.82
C GLU A 19 -15.66 -7.65 -1.49
N VAL A 20 -16.38 -7.21 -0.47
CA VAL A 20 -15.83 -7.02 0.88
C VAL A 20 -15.35 -8.35 1.45
N LEU A 21 -16.16 -9.41 1.33
CA LEU A 21 -15.79 -10.76 1.80
C LEU A 21 -14.57 -11.30 1.06
N ILE A 22 -14.49 -11.08 -0.24
CA ILE A 22 -13.32 -11.47 -1.06
C ILE A 22 -12.07 -10.74 -0.57
N LEU A 23 -12.15 -9.42 -0.36
CA LEU A 23 -11.03 -8.62 0.14
C LEU A 23 -10.61 -9.03 1.56
N GLN A 24 -11.56 -9.37 2.43
CA GLN A 24 -11.26 -9.82 3.80
C GLN A 24 -10.51 -11.17 3.83
N ARG A 25 -10.64 -12.00 2.81
CA ARG A 25 -9.95 -13.29 2.69
C ARG A 25 -8.55 -13.17 2.08
N ARG A 26 -8.22 -12.03 1.48
CA ARG A 26 -6.93 -11.77 0.87
C ARG A 26 -6.05 -10.93 1.79
N ARG A 27 -4.73 -11.07 1.62
CA ARG A 27 -3.74 -10.43 2.49
C ARG A 27 -2.86 -9.44 1.70
N ILE A 28 -2.37 -8.44 2.40
CA ILE A 28 -1.45 -7.43 1.83
C ILE A 28 -0.25 -8.08 1.15
N ARG A 29 0.29 -9.18 1.72
CA ARG A 29 1.43 -9.89 1.12
C ARG A 29 1.21 -10.32 -0.33
N GLU A 30 -0.04 -10.56 -0.71
CA GLU A 30 -0.39 -11.04 -2.05
C GLU A 30 -0.26 -9.97 -3.12
N VAL A 31 -0.33 -8.69 -2.73
CA VAL A 31 -0.34 -7.56 -3.67
C VAL A 31 0.77 -6.55 -3.43
N MET A 32 1.54 -6.69 -2.36
CA MET A 32 2.66 -5.78 -2.06
C MET A 32 3.76 -5.90 -3.10
N GLU A 33 4.47 -4.81 -3.29
CA GLU A 33 5.67 -4.76 -4.12
C GLU A 33 6.90 -4.94 -3.24
N THR A 34 7.89 -5.69 -3.73
CA THR A 34 9.13 -5.98 -3.01
C THR A 34 10.33 -5.16 -3.49
N GLY A 35 10.16 -4.43 -4.59
CA GLY A 35 11.16 -3.50 -5.11
C GLY A 35 11.03 -2.12 -4.46
N PHE A 36 11.69 -1.88 -3.36
CA PHE A 36 11.68 -0.61 -2.64
C PHE A 36 13.10 -0.15 -2.30
N GLN A 37 13.24 1.15 -2.01
CA GLN A 37 14.51 1.77 -1.69
C GLN A 37 14.74 1.83 -0.19
N THR A 38 15.93 1.42 0.26
CA THR A 38 16.32 1.51 1.68
C THR A 38 17.65 2.24 1.84
N ILE A 39 17.85 2.78 3.03
CA ILE A 39 19.09 3.42 3.43
C ILE A 39 19.34 3.14 4.92
N THR A 40 20.62 3.09 5.32
CA THR A 40 20.97 2.89 6.73
C THR A 40 20.80 4.19 7.53
N PRO A 41 20.55 4.10 8.85
CA PRO A 41 20.32 5.30 9.68
C PRO A 41 21.51 6.27 9.73
N ASP A 42 22.73 5.77 9.61
CA ASP A 42 23.98 6.55 9.69
C ASP A 42 24.43 7.13 8.34
N ALA A 43 23.71 6.86 7.26
CA ALA A 43 24.01 7.40 5.95
C ALA A 43 24.03 8.94 5.98
N ASP A 44 24.98 9.54 5.30
CA ASP A 44 25.12 11.00 5.25
C ASP A 44 24.16 11.66 4.27
N LEU A 45 24.11 12.98 4.30
CA LEU A 45 23.22 13.76 3.43
C LEU A 45 23.49 13.50 1.94
N THR A 46 24.76 13.29 1.56
CA THR A 46 25.15 13.01 0.17
C THR A 46 24.54 11.68 -0.30
N ALA A 47 24.57 10.66 0.54
CA ALA A 47 23.98 9.36 0.23
C ALA A 47 22.45 9.44 0.15
N VAL A 48 21.80 10.18 1.03
CA VAL A 48 20.36 10.44 0.99
C VAL A 48 19.97 11.17 -0.29
N GLU A 49 20.69 12.24 -0.60
CA GLU A 49 20.45 13.03 -1.82
C GLU A 49 20.58 12.18 -3.08
N LYS A 50 21.61 11.35 -3.16
CA LYS A 50 21.83 10.45 -4.30
C LYS A 50 20.67 9.46 -4.45
N ALA A 51 20.25 8.82 -3.36
CA ALA A 51 19.15 7.84 -3.38
C ALA A 51 17.84 8.48 -3.85
N LEU A 52 17.51 9.67 -3.35
CA LEU A 52 16.30 10.40 -3.75
C LEU A 52 16.38 10.91 -5.20
N ARG A 53 17.56 11.24 -5.67
CA ARG A 53 17.77 11.72 -7.04
C ARG A 53 17.67 10.59 -8.06
N ASP A 54 18.19 9.40 -7.71
CA ASP A 54 18.15 8.21 -8.56
C ASP A 54 16.72 7.68 -8.73
N HIS A 55 15.88 7.85 -7.70
CA HIS A 55 14.49 7.39 -7.69
C HIS A 55 13.55 8.45 -7.10
N PRO A 56 13.33 9.57 -7.80
CA PRO A 56 12.53 10.68 -7.28
C PRO A 56 11.04 10.34 -7.11
N GLU A 57 10.59 9.26 -7.75
CA GLU A 57 9.22 8.75 -7.69
C GLU A 57 8.95 7.85 -6.47
N ALA A 58 9.99 7.46 -5.73
CA ALA A 58 9.90 6.49 -4.64
C ALA A 58 10.23 7.12 -3.29
N ASP A 59 9.56 6.64 -2.25
CA ASP A 59 9.96 6.91 -0.87
C ASP A 59 11.24 6.17 -0.52
N LEU A 60 12.04 6.74 0.37
CA LEU A 60 13.28 6.15 0.86
C LEU A 60 13.07 5.69 2.30
N TYR A 61 13.11 4.39 2.54
CA TYR A 61 12.89 3.81 3.86
C TYR A 61 14.21 3.64 4.61
N VAL A 62 14.22 4.09 5.85
CA VAL A 62 15.38 3.93 6.75
C VAL A 62 15.20 2.64 7.53
N VAL A 63 16.14 1.72 7.37
CA VAL A 63 16.14 0.42 8.05
C VAL A 63 17.49 0.17 8.74
N ASP A 64 17.45 -0.52 9.86
CA ASP A 64 18.67 -0.93 10.58
C ASP A 64 19.31 -2.20 9.97
N ALA A 65 20.35 -2.73 10.63
CA ALA A 65 21.06 -3.93 10.19
C ALA A 65 20.17 -5.18 10.14
N ASP A 66 19.11 -5.23 10.94
CA ASP A 66 18.13 -6.31 10.96
C ASP A 66 16.95 -6.07 10.01
N GLN A 67 17.04 -5.06 9.15
CA GLN A 67 15.98 -4.62 8.23
C GLN A 67 14.73 -4.10 8.94
N LYS A 68 14.84 -3.75 10.21
CA LYS A 68 13.76 -3.15 10.98
C LYS A 68 13.51 -1.72 10.52
N LEU A 69 12.25 -1.42 10.22
CA LEU A 69 11.82 -0.09 9.78
C LEU A 69 12.06 0.95 10.88
N GLN A 70 12.82 2.00 10.55
CA GLN A 70 13.11 3.12 11.44
C GLN A 70 12.32 4.38 11.08
N GLY A 71 12.03 4.56 9.81
CA GLY A 71 11.31 5.73 9.33
C GLY A 71 11.31 5.83 7.82
N VAL A 72 10.83 6.94 7.30
CA VAL A 72 10.76 7.24 5.88
C VAL A 72 11.29 8.63 5.59
N ILE A 73 11.97 8.76 4.46
CA ILE A 73 12.45 10.05 3.93
C ILE A 73 11.75 10.25 2.59
N THR A 74 11.04 11.38 2.47
CA THR A 74 10.41 11.79 1.21
C THR A 74 11.15 12.96 0.61
N LEU A 75 11.19 13.06 -0.71
CA LEU A 75 11.82 14.20 -1.38
C LEU A 75 11.17 15.53 -0.96
N ALA A 76 9.85 15.57 -0.90
CA ALA A 76 9.10 16.75 -0.45
C ALA A 76 9.46 17.16 0.98
N GLY A 77 9.62 16.17 1.88
CA GLY A 77 9.90 16.42 3.29
C GLY A 77 11.30 16.94 3.58
N VAL A 78 12.29 16.67 2.70
CA VAL A 78 13.69 17.05 2.94
C VAL A 78 14.22 18.11 1.98
N TRP A 79 13.40 18.60 1.06
CA TRP A 79 13.82 19.51 0.00
C TRP A 79 14.58 20.74 0.50
N ASP A 80 14.05 21.40 1.53
CA ASP A 80 14.66 22.60 2.10
C ASP A 80 15.97 22.28 2.83
N THR A 81 16.04 21.14 3.49
CA THR A 81 17.25 20.66 4.19
C THR A 81 18.36 20.35 3.19
N LEU A 82 18.04 19.71 2.06
CA LEU A 82 19.00 19.43 1.00
C LEU A 82 19.57 20.72 0.42
N LYS A 83 18.74 21.74 0.24
CA LYS A 83 19.19 23.06 -0.25
C LYS A 83 20.08 23.78 0.75
N ALA A 84 19.79 23.67 2.03
CA ALA A 84 20.55 24.32 3.09
C ALA A 84 21.94 23.68 3.31
N GLY A 85 22.17 22.46 2.85
CA GLY A 85 23.42 21.74 3.01
C GLY A 85 23.81 21.44 4.46
N VAL A 86 22.81 21.28 5.34
CA VAL A 86 23.01 20.98 6.76
C VAL A 86 23.53 19.54 6.92
N ASN A 87 24.54 19.34 7.76
CA ASN A 87 25.10 18.02 8.01
C ASN A 87 24.18 17.19 8.91
N GLN A 88 23.35 16.35 8.29
CA GLN A 88 22.41 15.45 8.95
C GLN A 88 22.53 14.03 8.39
N THR A 89 22.20 13.06 9.22
CA THR A 89 22.14 11.64 8.84
C THR A 89 20.73 11.28 8.34
N ALA A 90 20.61 10.11 7.72
CA ALA A 90 19.31 9.56 7.34
C ALA A 90 18.36 9.45 8.56
N ALA A 91 18.87 9.03 9.71
CA ALA A 91 18.08 8.97 10.95
C ALA A 91 17.54 10.34 11.37
N ASP A 92 18.33 11.40 11.20
CA ASP A 92 17.91 12.77 11.52
C ASP A 92 16.81 13.28 10.59
N LEU A 93 16.86 12.87 9.32
CA LEU A 93 15.93 13.30 8.28
C LEU A 93 14.63 12.47 8.25
N ALA A 94 14.66 11.26 8.80
CA ALA A 94 13.53 10.34 8.75
C ALA A 94 12.37 10.83 9.63
N THR A 95 11.16 10.63 9.12
CA THR A 95 9.92 10.81 9.88
C THR A 95 9.22 9.47 10.04
N GLN A 96 8.33 9.36 11.01
CA GLN A 96 7.51 8.14 11.16
C GLN A 96 6.47 8.09 10.04
N PRO A 97 6.31 6.93 9.37
CA PRO A 97 5.23 6.76 8.42
C PRO A 97 3.87 6.94 9.12
N GLU A 98 2.95 7.59 8.43
CA GLU A 98 1.59 7.78 8.94
C GLU A 98 0.85 6.44 9.09
N HIS A 99 1.09 5.53 8.15
CA HIS A 99 0.53 4.18 8.14
C HIS A 99 1.63 3.15 7.95
N ILE A 100 1.54 2.05 8.68
CA ILE A 100 2.37 0.86 8.52
C ILE A 100 1.41 -0.34 8.46
N LEU A 101 1.54 -1.16 7.42
CA LEU A 101 0.77 -2.39 7.28
C LEU A 101 1.64 -3.59 7.66
N THR A 102 0.99 -4.68 8.06
CA THR A 102 1.67 -5.97 8.18
C THR A 102 1.31 -6.86 6.98
N GLU A 103 2.12 -7.86 6.70
CA GLU A 103 1.85 -8.82 5.63
C GLU A 103 0.49 -9.51 5.79
N ASP A 104 0.05 -9.74 7.03
CA ASP A 104 -1.21 -10.41 7.36
C ASP A 104 -2.43 -9.49 7.38
N THR A 105 -2.27 -8.20 7.21
CA THR A 105 -3.39 -7.27 7.10
C THR A 105 -4.26 -7.67 5.90
N ASP A 106 -5.56 -7.77 6.10
CA ASP A 106 -6.47 -8.08 4.99
C ASP A 106 -6.65 -6.89 4.04
N LEU A 107 -7.01 -7.19 2.79
CA LEU A 107 -7.12 -6.16 1.76
C LEU A 107 -8.28 -5.20 1.98
N ASN A 108 -9.31 -5.59 2.73
CA ASN A 108 -10.39 -4.67 3.07
C ASN A 108 -9.91 -3.58 4.03
N GLN A 109 -9.10 -3.94 5.04
CA GLN A 109 -8.45 -2.95 5.90
C GLN A 109 -7.48 -2.07 5.11
N GLY A 110 -6.73 -2.64 4.17
CA GLY A 110 -5.88 -1.90 3.26
C GLY A 110 -6.66 -0.87 2.45
N PHE A 111 -7.83 -1.26 1.95
CA PHE A 111 -8.72 -0.37 1.20
C PHE A 111 -9.22 0.80 2.07
N GLU A 112 -9.63 0.54 3.30
CA GLU A 112 -10.07 1.58 4.25
C GLU A 112 -8.94 2.60 4.53
N ILE A 113 -7.71 2.13 4.68
CA ILE A 113 -6.55 3.00 4.89
C ILE A 113 -6.28 3.87 3.66
N ILE A 114 -6.39 3.30 2.47
CA ILE A 114 -6.19 4.03 1.21
C ILE A 114 -7.19 5.18 1.04
N GLU A 115 -8.38 5.09 1.58
CA GLU A 115 -9.37 6.18 1.53
C GLU A 115 -8.82 7.49 2.10
N GLU A 116 -8.03 7.42 3.15
CA GLU A 116 -7.48 8.58 3.85
C GLU A 116 -6.01 8.84 3.52
N PHE A 117 -5.38 7.94 2.78
CA PHE A 117 -3.95 8.02 2.49
C PHE A 117 -3.61 9.11 1.48
N VAL A 118 -2.63 9.94 1.85
CA VAL A 118 -1.99 10.92 0.97
C VAL A 118 -0.48 10.66 0.99
N GLY A 119 0.08 10.28 -0.14
CA GLY A 119 1.51 9.96 -0.24
C GLY A 119 1.80 9.03 -1.41
N VAL A 120 3.02 8.55 -1.49
CA VAL A 120 3.50 7.69 -2.59
C VAL A 120 3.31 6.22 -2.25
N SER A 121 3.76 5.78 -1.08
CA SER A 121 3.72 4.38 -0.68
C SER A 121 3.47 4.21 0.82
N ILE A 122 2.95 3.05 1.19
CA ILE A 122 2.78 2.63 2.58
C ILE A 122 3.72 1.45 2.83
N PRO A 123 4.57 1.50 3.85
CA PRO A 123 5.47 0.39 4.16
C PRO A 123 4.71 -0.81 4.73
N VAL A 124 5.15 -2.00 4.34
CA VAL A 124 4.65 -3.28 4.85
C VAL A 124 5.78 -3.96 5.62
N VAL A 125 5.48 -4.31 6.86
CA VAL A 125 6.40 -5.06 7.72
C VAL A 125 5.93 -6.51 7.87
N GLU A 126 6.87 -7.40 8.17
CA GLU A 126 6.60 -8.82 8.36
C GLU A 126 5.51 -9.04 9.41
N ASN A 127 5.68 -8.44 10.59
CA ASN A 127 4.72 -8.44 11.68
C ASN A 127 5.06 -7.32 12.67
N THR A 128 4.21 -7.13 13.68
CA THR A 128 4.37 -6.07 14.69
C THR A 128 5.55 -6.30 15.65
N LYS A 129 6.04 -7.53 15.78
CA LYS A 129 7.16 -7.87 16.68
C LYS A 129 8.50 -7.55 16.04
N THR A 130 8.75 -8.07 14.85
CA THR A 130 10.02 -7.86 14.13
C THR A 130 10.10 -6.49 13.50
N GLN A 131 8.96 -5.96 13.02
CA GLN A 131 8.88 -4.73 12.25
C GLN A 131 9.84 -4.68 11.05
N ARG A 132 10.20 -5.85 10.54
CA ARG A 132 11.09 -5.98 9.40
C ARG A 132 10.36 -5.54 8.13
N LEU A 133 10.94 -4.58 7.42
CA LEU A 133 10.38 -4.10 6.16
C LEU A 133 10.49 -5.19 5.08
N THR A 134 9.36 -5.61 4.54
CA THR A 134 9.29 -6.69 3.55
C THR A 134 8.64 -6.27 2.24
N GLY A 135 7.95 -5.14 2.23
CA GLY A 135 7.29 -4.67 1.02
C GLY A 135 6.76 -3.25 1.17
N ILE A 136 6.15 -2.79 0.10
CA ILE A 136 5.43 -1.52 0.04
C ILE A 136 4.11 -1.72 -0.69
N ILE A 137 3.14 -0.86 -0.39
CA ILE A 137 1.86 -0.78 -1.09
C ILE A 137 1.74 0.60 -1.72
N HIS A 138 1.43 0.63 -3.01
CA HIS A 138 0.94 1.81 -3.70
C HIS A 138 -0.58 1.76 -3.76
N GLU A 139 -1.22 2.91 -3.85
CA GLU A 139 -2.67 3.00 -4.00
C GLU A 139 -3.19 2.11 -5.13
N ALA A 140 -2.47 2.08 -6.26
CA ALA A 140 -2.84 1.26 -7.43
C ALA A 140 -2.93 -0.23 -7.12
N ASN A 141 -2.10 -0.76 -6.22
CA ASN A 141 -2.14 -2.17 -5.83
C ASN A 141 -3.49 -2.54 -5.18
N ILE A 142 -3.98 -1.68 -4.32
CA ILE A 142 -5.25 -1.86 -3.60
C ILE A 142 -6.45 -1.66 -4.56
N ILE A 143 -6.41 -0.64 -5.39
CA ILE A 143 -7.47 -0.37 -6.37
C ILE A 143 -7.60 -1.54 -7.36
N GLN A 144 -6.49 -2.08 -7.84
CA GLN A 144 -6.49 -3.26 -8.70
C GLN A 144 -7.13 -4.47 -8.02
N ALA A 145 -6.78 -4.73 -6.77
CA ALA A 145 -7.35 -5.82 -5.98
C ALA A 145 -8.86 -5.63 -5.78
N TYR A 146 -9.31 -4.41 -5.52
CA TYR A 146 -10.72 -4.07 -5.44
C TYR A 146 -11.46 -4.37 -6.74
N ASN A 147 -10.93 -3.92 -7.87
CA ASN A 147 -11.52 -4.16 -9.18
C ASN A 147 -11.63 -5.66 -9.51
N GLU A 148 -10.61 -6.44 -9.16
CA GLU A 148 -10.63 -7.90 -9.31
C GLU A 148 -11.72 -8.53 -8.44
N ALA A 149 -11.87 -8.08 -7.19
CA ALA A 149 -12.89 -8.56 -6.27
C ALA A 149 -14.31 -8.27 -6.77
N VAL A 150 -14.53 -7.08 -7.34
CA VAL A 150 -15.81 -6.72 -7.97
C VAL A 150 -16.12 -7.63 -9.15
N LYS A 151 -15.15 -7.89 -10.02
CA LYS A 151 -15.33 -8.81 -11.16
C LYS A 151 -15.66 -10.22 -10.71
N THR A 152 -14.95 -10.73 -9.71
CA THR A 152 -15.19 -12.06 -9.14
C THR A 152 -16.60 -12.13 -8.53
N ALA A 153 -17.00 -11.13 -7.75
CA ALA A 153 -18.33 -11.06 -7.15
C ALA A 153 -19.45 -11.04 -8.21
N ARG A 154 -19.28 -10.28 -9.30
CA ARG A 154 -20.24 -10.25 -10.42
C ARG A 154 -20.29 -11.58 -11.16
N GLY A 155 -19.15 -12.24 -11.37
CA GLY A 155 -19.09 -13.57 -11.99
C GLY A 155 -19.82 -14.63 -11.16
N GLU A 156 -19.67 -14.60 -9.84
CA GLU A 156 -20.39 -15.49 -8.91
C GLU A 156 -21.89 -15.24 -8.96
N GLU A 157 -22.35 -13.99 -8.95
CA GLU A 157 -23.75 -13.62 -9.08
C GLU A 157 -24.35 -14.09 -10.42
N GLN A 158 -23.65 -13.88 -11.53
CA GLN A 158 -24.07 -14.34 -12.84
C GLN A 158 -24.14 -15.87 -12.90
N GLY A 159 -23.21 -16.57 -12.28
CA GLY A 159 -23.21 -18.03 -12.17
C GLY A 159 -24.42 -18.56 -11.42
N LEU A 160 -24.80 -17.92 -10.31
CA LEU A 160 -26.00 -18.25 -9.55
C LEU A 160 -27.29 -18.00 -10.34
N ASP A 161 -27.38 -16.86 -11.02
CA ASP A 161 -28.53 -16.53 -11.87
C ASP A 161 -28.70 -17.53 -13.01
N ASN A 162 -27.61 -17.88 -13.70
CA ASN A 162 -27.65 -18.88 -14.75
C ASN A 162 -28.06 -20.25 -14.25
N PHE A 163 -27.64 -20.64 -13.04
CA PHE A 163 -28.05 -21.89 -12.41
C PHE A 163 -29.55 -21.90 -12.11
N SER A 164 -30.09 -20.82 -11.57
CA SER A 164 -31.52 -20.67 -11.26
C SER A 164 -32.38 -20.71 -12.53
N GLN A 165 -31.91 -20.21 -13.67
CA GLN A 165 -32.62 -20.25 -14.94
C GLN A 165 -32.60 -21.62 -15.63
N LYS A 166 -31.63 -22.47 -15.30
CA LYS A 166 -31.51 -23.82 -15.87
C LYS A 166 -32.28 -24.90 -15.11
N THR A 167 -32.92 -24.58 -14.01
CA THR A 167 -33.72 -25.55 -13.27
C THR A 167 -34.96 -25.87 -14.11
N PRO A 168 -35.20 -27.11 -14.55
CA PRO A 168 -36.35 -27.43 -15.36
C PRO A 168 -37.64 -27.17 -14.56
N GLN A 169 -38.52 -26.41 -15.15
CA GLN A 169 -39.90 -26.38 -14.65
C GLN A 169 -40.46 -27.80 -14.82
N ARG A 170 -40.65 -28.51 -13.71
CA ARG A 170 -41.44 -29.74 -13.75
C ARG A 170 -42.90 -29.33 -14.01
N GLY A 171 -43.30 -29.55 -15.24
CA GLY A 171 -44.69 -29.47 -15.61
C GLY A 171 -45.52 -30.61 -14.99
#